data_b359e6e9fb1b432093d441e877185890
#
_entry.id   b359e6e9fb1b432093d441e877185890
#
_cell.length_a   1.000
_cell.length_b   1.000
_cell.length_c   1.000
_cell.angle_alpha   90.00
_cell.angle_beta   90.00
_cell.angle_gamma   90.00
#
_symmetry.space_group_name_H-M   'P 1'
#
loop_
_entity.id
_entity.type
_entity.pdbx_description
1 polymer ?
#
loop_
_entity_poly.entity_id
_entity_poly.type
_entity_poly.pdbx_seq_one_letter_code
_entity_poly.pdbx_strand_id
1 'polypeptide(L)'
;MGVLPGELCDGVDGCGVPVWGVALPRAAHAFARLCEGELAPIGQAMRAHPELVGAPEGFNVRLMQAMPEVVAKNGAEGVFCLGLPERRLGLALKVRDGGEVA
;
A
#
# COMPACT_ATOMS: atom_id res chain seq x y z
N MET A 1 -4.08 -11.08 -4.79
CA MET A 1 -2.83 -10.71 -4.07
C MET A 1 -1.81 -11.85 -3.96
N GLY A 2 -1.96 -12.98 -4.56
CA GLY A 2 -1.02 -14.09 -4.45
C GLY A 2 -0.92 -14.71 -3.07
N VAL A 3 -1.93 -14.50 -2.21
CA VAL A 3 -1.97 -15.01 -0.85
C VAL A 3 -2.90 -16.22 -0.82
N LEU A 4 -2.43 -17.31 -0.23
CA LEU A 4 -3.27 -18.49 -0.04
C LEU A 4 -4.26 -18.23 1.10
N PRO A 5 -5.46 -18.86 1.06
CA PRO A 5 -6.46 -18.63 2.12
C PRO A 5 -5.93 -18.88 3.53
N GLY A 6 -5.03 -19.83 3.71
CA GLY A 6 -4.44 -20.12 5.01
C GLY A 6 -3.43 -19.09 5.50
N GLU A 7 -3.03 -18.14 4.64
CA GLU A 7 -2.10 -17.06 5.01
C GLU A 7 -2.81 -15.80 5.48
N LEU A 8 -4.14 -15.78 5.40
CA LEU A 8 -4.95 -14.63 5.83
C LEU A 8 -5.46 -14.84 7.25
N CYS A 9 -5.48 -13.76 8.02
CA CYS A 9 -6.06 -13.73 9.35
C CYS A 9 -7.24 -12.78 9.38
N ASP A 10 -8.30 -13.12 10.09
CA ASP A 10 -9.41 -12.20 10.32
C ASP A 10 -9.04 -11.20 11.40
N GLY A 11 -9.57 -10.02 11.30
CA GLY A 11 -9.47 -9.02 12.33
C GLY A 11 -10.67 -8.08 12.25
N VAL A 12 -10.69 -7.10 13.14
CA VAL A 12 -11.72 -6.08 13.15
C VAL A 12 -11.03 -4.73 13.14
N ASP A 13 -11.42 -3.88 12.18
CA ASP A 13 -10.89 -2.53 12.09
C ASP A 13 -11.41 -1.66 13.23
N GLY A 14 -10.78 -0.51 13.46
CA GLY A 14 -11.20 0.45 14.48
C GLY A 14 -12.65 0.92 14.35
N CYS A 15 -13.21 0.87 13.14
CA CYS A 15 -14.61 1.19 12.88
C CYS A 15 -15.56 0.00 13.03
N GLY A 16 -15.07 -1.18 13.47
CA GLY A 16 -15.89 -2.36 13.68
C GLY A 16 -16.11 -3.23 12.45
N VAL A 17 -15.50 -2.89 11.32
CA VAL A 17 -15.62 -3.67 10.08
C VAL A 17 -14.61 -4.81 10.07
N PRO A 18 -15.03 -6.05 9.77
CA PRO A 18 -14.07 -7.13 9.61
C PRO A 18 -13.08 -6.87 8.49
N VAL A 19 -11.80 -7.14 8.74
CA VAL A 19 -10.73 -6.96 7.76
C VAL A 19 -9.83 -8.19 7.76
N TRP A 20 -9.04 -8.34 6.69
CA TRP A 20 -8.08 -9.43 6.58
C TRP A 20 -6.69 -8.96 6.98
N GLY A 21 -6.03 -9.72 7.85
CA GLY A 21 -4.62 -9.50 8.16
C GLY A 21 -3.75 -10.23 7.16
N VAL A 22 -2.66 -9.57 6.75
CA VAL A 22 -1.73 -10.09 5.75
C VAL A 22 -0.30 -9.88 6.25
N ALA A 23 0.58 -10.87 6.03
CA ALA A 23 1.99 -10.71 6.37
C ALA A 23 2.64 -9.62 5.52
N LEU A 24 3.58 -8.88 6.12
CA LEU A 24 4.25 -7.76 5.42
C LEU A 24 4.87 -8.16 4.06
N PRO A 25 5.56 -9.31 3.92
CA PRO A 25 6.08 -9.68 2.60
C PRO A 25 5.00 -9.84 1.54
N ARG A 26 3.82 -10.28 1.94
CA ARG A 26 2.69 -10.41 0.99
C ARG A 26 2.13 -9.06 0.60
N ALA A 27 2.07 -8.12 1.53
CA ALA A 27 1.66 -6.75 1.22
C ALA A 27 2.65 -6.10 0.26
N ALA A 28 3.94 -6.27 0.49
CA ALA A 28 4.98 -5.76 -0.40
C ALA A 28 4.87 -6.38 -1.79
N HIS A 29 4.62 -7.68 -1.88
CA HIS A 29 4.42 -8.36 -3.15
C HIS A 29 3.20 -7.81 -3.91
N ALA A 30 2.11 -7.57 -3.19
CA ALA A 30 0.90 -7.01 -3.80
C ALA A 30 1.18 -5.62 -4.40
N PHE A 31 1.93 -4.78 -3.71
CA PHE A 31 2.28 -3.46 -4.22
C PHE A 31 3.27 -3.55 -5.39
N ALA A 32 4.19 -4.51 -5.39
CA ALA A 32 5.07 -4.73 -6.52
C ALA A 32 4.26 -5.07 -7.79
N ARG A 33 3.15 -5.79 -7.63
CA ARG A 33 2.31 -6.22 -8.75
C ARG A 33 1.24 -5.22 -9.13
N LEU A 34 1.03 -4.17 -8.35
CA LEU A 34 -0.08 -3.24 -8.54
C LEU A 34 -0.03 -2.52 -9.88
N CYS A 35 1.13 -2.40 -10.50
CA CYS A 35 1.29 -1.76 -11.80
C CYS A 35 1.55 -2.76 -12.92
N GLU A 36 1.24 -4.03 -12.71
CA GLU A 36 1.48 -5.10 -13.68
C GLU A 36 0.17 -5.81 -14.05
N GLY A 37 0.12 -6.32 -15.29
CA GLY A 37 -0.95 -7.19 -15.75
C GLY A 37 -2.32 -6.56 -15.58
N GLU A 38 -3.25 -7.32 -15.02
CA GLU A 38 -4.64 -6.89 -14.83
C GLU A 38 -4.78 -5.77 -13.80
N LEU A 39 -3.80 -5.61 -12.92
CA LEU A 39 -3.83 -4.56 -11.89
C LEU A 39 -3.24 -3.24 -12.38
N ALA A 40 -2.61 -3.22 -13.55
CA ALA A 40 -1.96 -2.01 -14.07
C ALA A 40 -2.87 -0.78 -14.09
N PRO A 41 -4.15 -0.86 -14.49
CA PRO A 41 -5.01 0.32 -14.47
C PRO A 41 -5.20 0.93 -13.09
N ILE A 42 -5.20 0.11 -12.04
CA ILE A 42 -5.33 0.59 -10.66
C ILE A 42 -4.10 1.40 -10.26
N GLY A 43 -2.92 0.84 -10.48
CA GLY A 43 -1.67 1.52 -10.17
C GLY A 43 -1.50 2.80 -10.98
N GLN A 44 -1.88 2.78 -12.25
CA GLN A 44 -1.83 3.95 -13.11
C GLN A 44 -2.76 5.05 -12.62
N ALA A 45 -3.97 4.71 -12.19
CA ALA A 45 -4.92 5.66 -11.65
C ALA A 45 -4.40 6.31 -10.37
N MET A 46 -3.80 5.53 -9.48
CA MET A 46 -3.21 6.05 -8.25
C MET A 46 -2.09 7.04 -8.56
N ARG A 47 -1.21 6.72 -9.49
CA ARG A 47 -0.10 7.59 -9.87
C ARG A 47 -0.56 8.85 -10.58
N ALA A 48 -1.64 8.76 -11.36
CA ALA A 48 -2.18 9.91 -12.08
C ALA A 48 -2.90 10.89 -11.15
N HIS A 49 -3.46 10.39 -10.05
CA HIS A 49 -4.27 11.19 -9.13
C HIS A 49 -3.86 10.99 -7.68
N PRO A 50 -2.61 11.35 -7.30
CA PRO A 50 -2.16 11.18 -5.92
C PRO A 50 -3.04 11.90 -4.91
N GLU A 51 -3.63 13.01 -5.31
CA GLU A 51 -4.51 13.82 -4.46
C GLU A 51 -5.76 13.07 -4.01
N LEU A 52 -6.12 12.00 -4.70
CA LEU A 52 -7.27 11.17 -4.33
C LEU A 52 -6.88 9.95 -3.49
N VAL A 53 -5.58 9.69 -3.33
CA VAL A 53 -5.09 8.50 -2.63
C VAL A 53 -4.92 8.75 -1.13
N GLY A 54 -4.78 10.00 -0.71
CA GLY A 54 -4.61 10.34 0.70
C GLY A 54 -4.75 11.82 0.94
N ALA A 55 -4.49 12.23 2.19
CA ALA A 55 -4.55 13.64 2.57
C ALA A 55 -3.46 14.44 1.85
N PRO A 56 -3.72 15.71 1.51
CA PRO A 56 -2.74 16.52 0.75
C PRO A 56 -1.36 16.61 1.41
N GLU A 57 -1.30 16.63 2.73
CA GLU A 57 -0.05 16.68 3.49
C GLU A 57 0.50 15.30 3.82
N GLY A 58 -0.16 14.24 3.40
CA GLY A 58 0.27 12.87 3.67
C GLY A 58 1.57 12.54 2.97
N PHE A 59 2.42 11.75 3.64
CA PHE A 59 3.71 11.37 3.09
C PHE A 59 3.57 10.62 1.76
N ASN A 60 2.59 9.71 1.66
CA ASN A 60 2.38 8.95 0.43
C ASN A 60 2.01 9.86 -0.75
N VAL A 61 1.14 10.85 -0.53
CA VAL A 61 0.75 11.80 -1.57
C VAL A 61 1.95 12.62 -2.03
N ARG A 62 2.72 13.15 -1.08
CA ARG A 62 3.90 13.94 -1.37
C ARG A 62 4.95 13.13 -2.11
N LEU A 63 5.13 11.87 -1.71
CA LEU A 63 6.07 10.98 -2.37
C LEU A 63 5.67 10.71 -3.83
N MET A 64 4.39 10.41 -4.07
CA MET A 64 3.90 10.16 -5.42
C MET A 64 3.98 11.41 -6.30
N GLN A 65 3.79 12.59 -5.72
CA GLN A 65 3.94 13.85 -6.46
C GLN A 65 5.39 14.11 -6.83
N ALA A 66 6.32 13.78 -5.94
CA ALA A 66 7.75 13.95 -6.17
C ALA A 66 8.33 12.87 -7.09
N MET A 67 7.78 11.66 -7.03
CA MET A 67 8.25 10.51 -7.80
C MET A 67 7.05 9.88 -8.52
N PRO A 68 6.71 10.38 -9.72
CA PRO A 68 5.50 9.91 -10.43
C PRO A 68 5.48 8.41 -10.75
N GLU A 69 6.63 7.76 -10.75
CA GLU A 69 6.74 6.32 -11.02
C GLU A 69 6.38 5.44 -9.82
N VAL A 70 6.15 6.03 -8.66
CA VAL A 70 5.90 5.29 -7.42
C VAL A 70 4.41 5.22 -7.14
N VAL A 71 3.94 4.05 -6.69
CA VAL A 71 2.61 3.88 -6.08
C VAL A 71 2.81 3.73 -4.59
N ALA A 72 2.18 4.58 -3.78
CA ALA A 72 2.37 4.56 -2.34
C ALA A 72 1.04 4.75 -1.62
N LYS A 73 0.87 4.02 -0.51
CA LYS A 73 -0.33 4.13 0.32
C LYS A 73 0.05 3.89 1.78
N ASN A 74 -0.40 4.78 2.62
CA ASN A 74 -0.29 4.60 4.07
C ASN A 74 -1.58 3.98 4.61
N GLY A 75 -1.47 3.31 5.73
CA GLY A 75 -2.61 2.77 6.47
C GLY A 75 -2.56 3.24 7.91
N ALA A 76 -3.60 2.94 8.66
CA ALA A 76 -3.67 3.27 10.06
C ALA A 76 -2.59 2.53 10.86
N GLU A 77 -2.18 3.12 11.98
CA GLU A 77 -1.25 2.52 12.93
C GLU A 77 0.13 2.22 12.34
N GLY A 78 0.64 3.17 11.55
CA GLY A 78 2.03 3.11 11.10
C GLY A 78 2.30 2.11 9.98
N VAL A 79 1.32 1.85 9.14
CA VAL A 79 1.50 1.01 7.95
C VAL A 79 1.85 1.87 6.76
N PHE A 80 2.82 1.45 5.96
CA PHE A 80 3.18 2.12 4.71
C PHE A 80 3.62 1.10 3.68
N CYS A 81 3.05 1.19 2.49
CA CYS A 81 3.39 0.30 1.38
C CYS A 81 3.70 1.12 0.14
N LEU A 82 4.64 0.65 -0.66
CA LEU A 82 4.90 1.27 -1.95
C LEU A 82 5.31 0.23 -3.00
N GLY A 83 5.10 0.60 -4.24
CA GLY A 83 5.54 -0.19 -5.37
C GLY A 83 6.39 0.65 -6.30
N LEU A 84 7.45 0.05 -6.84
CA LEU A 84 8.34 0.63 -7.84
C LEU A 84 8.23 -0.22 -9.10
N PRO A 85 7.27 0.10 -10.01
CA PRO A 85 6.97 -0.76 -11.14
C PRO A 85 8.17 -1.03 -12.05
N GLU A 86 8.99 -0.01 -12.27
CA GLU A 86 10.16 -0.14 -13.14
C GLU A 86 11.19 -1.12 -12.60
N ARG A 87 11.23 -1.31 -11.30
CA ARG A 87 12.15 -2.23 -10.63
C ARG A 87 11.50 -3.53 -10.22
N ARG A 88 10.19 -3.67 -10.46
CA ARG A 88 9.38 -4.80 -10.01
C ARG A 88 9.58 -5.05 -8.52
N LEU A 89 9.63 -3.96 -7.76
CA LEU A 89 9.93 -4.00 -6.35
C LEU A 89 8.74 -3.46 -5.56
N GLY A 90 8.40 -4.14 -4.49
CA GLY A 90 7.42 -3.67 -3.52
C GLY A 90 8.05 -3.58 -2.15
N LEU A 91 7.56 -2.64 -1.36
CA LEU A 91 8.01 -2.45 0.00
C LEU A 91 6.81 -2.28 0.90
N ALA A 92 6.86 -2.91 2.06
CA ALA A 92 5.86 -2.73 3.10
C ALA A 92 6.56 -2.58 4.43
N LEU A 93 6.11 -1.63 5.23
CA LEU A 93 6.64 -1.47 6.57
C LEU A 93 5.52 -1.20 7.56
N LYS A 94 5.77 -1.57 8.80
CA LYS A 94 4.86 -1.38 9.91
C LYS A 94 5.65 -0.84 11.09
N VAL A 95 5.23 0.30 11.60
CA VAL A 95 5.81 0.85 12.83
C VAL A 95 5.24 0.03 14.00
N ARG A 96 6.11 -0.53 14.81
CA ARG A 96 5.75 -1.53 15.81
C ARG A 96 4.74 -1.01 16.84
N ASP A 97 4.85 0.24 17.23
CA ASP A 97 3.98 0.87 18.24
C ASP A 97 2.77 1.57 17.61
N GLY A 98 2.58 1.45 16.30
CA GLY A 98 1.48 2.11 15.62
C GLY A 98 1.71 3.59 15.34
N GLY A 99 2.92 4.11 15.56
CA GLY A 99 3.26 5.50 15.27
C GLY A 99 3.23 5.83 13.78
N GLU A 100 3.25 7.13 13.46
CA GLU A 100 3.24 7.56 12.07
C GLU A 100 4.58 7.30 11.38
N VAL A 101 4.50 6.99 10.10
CA VAL A 101 5.67 6.91 9.23
C VAL A 101 5.95 8.31 8.72
N ALA A 102 7.01 8.90 9.21
CA ALA A 102 7.36 10.28 8.86
C ALA A 102 8.31 10.34 7.68
#